data_3a7e4ffe80921e21dc0dd0a0d4efd9e7
#
_entry.id   3a7e4ffe80921e21dc0dd0a0d4efd9e7
#
_cell.length_a   1.000
_cell.length_b   1.000
_cell.length_c   1.000
_cell.angle_alpha   90.00
_cell.angle_beta   90.00
_cell.angle_gamma   90.00
#
_symmetry.space_group_name_H-M   'P 1'
#
loop_
_entity.id
_entity.type
_entity.pdbx_description
1 polymer ?
#
loop_
_entity_poly.entity_id
_entity_poly.type
_entity_poly.pdbx_seq_one_letter_code
_entity_poly.pdbx_strand_id
1 'polypeptide(L)'
;MFLFTKYFAVVGTCRIIEFHPLHKTWNSDYVDGHSPAPSAAGRSLDHSTISRTRRLIDVDTRRKVFFWVLGLLADRGLLKGKRIGVDATTLEANAALRSIVRRDNGESYEEFLKGLAQESGMETPTREDLARVDRKRKKKGSNREWVNPHDRDARITKMKDGRTHLAHKAEHAVDMETGAVVAVTLQEAHLGDTTTVKETLAEAGETVAQLIEWEAETSPAEAPKVNLGGIEEVVADKGYHSGPVLEETKAAGVRTYIPERKQTGQRHWAGKEGQQQAVYENRQRVQRAKGKQLLRQRGELIERSFAHCYDTGGMRRTHLRKHSNILKRQLIHVGAFNLSLILRKLVGAGTPREWKTQTPRLVLLLLWLLQACGGTQRRPFSGLWHSDRNPRSKGDSQTRKCRSRNSGGSATGC
;
A
#
# COMPACT_ATOMS: atom_id res chain seq x y z
N MET A 1 26.52 -4.32 4.46
CA MET A 1 26.53 -4.26 2.99
C MET A 1 25.86 -5.46 2.30
N PHE A 2 25.89 -6.66 2.85
CA PHE A 2 25.24 -7.87 2.29
C PHE A 2 23.71 -7.92 2.42
N LEU A 3 23.11 -7.17 3.32
CA LEU A 3 21.65 -7.12 3.53
C LEU A 3 20.91 -6.30 2.46
N PHE A 4 21.56 -5.33 1.84
CA PHE A 4 20.96 -4.45 0.85
C PHE A 4 20.74 -5.12 -0.52
N THR A 5 21.60 -6.03 -0.92
CA THR A 5 21.55 -6.66 -2.25
C THR A 5 20.40 -7.65 -2.41
N LYS A 6 19.96 -8.30 -1.32
CA LYS A 6 18.83 -9.24 -1.37
C LYS A 6 17.45 -8.56 -1.37
N TYR A 7 17.34 -7.35 -0.83
CA TYR A 7 16.09 -6.59 -0.83
C TYR A 7 15.75 -6.02 -2.21
N PHE A 8 16.76 -5.76 -3.05
CA PHE A 8 16.62 -5.12 -4.35
C PHE A 8 16.20 -6.04 -5.51
N ALA A 9 16.54 -7.32 -5.44
CA ALA A 9 16.11 -8.30 -6.44
C ALA A 9 14.58 -8.49 -6.48
N VAL A 10 13.88 -8.01 -5.44
CA VAL A 10 12.45 -8.26 -5.20
C VAL A 10 11.52 -7.18 -5.75
N VAL A 11 12.03 -5.95 -5.95
CA VAL A 11 11.20 -4.84 -6.44
C VAL A 11 11.05 -4.86 -7.97
N GLY A 12 11.85 -5.63 -8.67
CA GLY A 12 11.84 -5.72 -10.14
C GLY A 12 10.79 -6.66 -10.75
N THR A 13 10.27 -7.58 -9.99
CA THR A 13 9.16 -8.44 -10.40
C THR A 13 8.05 -8.29 -9.36
N CYS A 14 6.83 -8.00 -9.79
CA CYS A 14 5.63 -7.74 -8.99
C CYS A 14 5.18 -8.94 -8.12
N ARG A 15 6.13 -9.67 -7.51
CA ARG A 15 5.93 -10.75 -6.55
C ARG A 15 6.84 -10.50 -5.37
N ILE A 16 6.25 -10.00 -4.31
CA ILE A 16 6.90 -9.73 -3.03
C ILE A 16 7.44 -11.04 -2.47
N ILE A 17 8.77 -11.17 -2.39
CA ILE A 17 9.44 -12.17 -1.56
C ILE A 17 9.53 -11.56 -0.16
N GLU A 18 8.74 -12.08 0.76
CA GLU A 18 8.78 -11.69 2.17
C GLU A 18 10.10 -12.14 2.80
N PHE A 19 10.73 -11.22 3.48
CA PHE A 19 12.03 -11.44 4.12
C PHE A 19 11.90 -12.38 5.33
N HIS A 20 12.79 -13.34 5.42
CA HIS A 20 12.92 -14.25 6.56
C HIS A 20 14.10 -13.80 7.44
N PRO A 21 13.89 -13.39 8.70
CA PRO A 21 14.99 -13.24 9.65
C PRO A 21 15.27 -14.61 10.29
N LEU A 22 15.82 -15.55 9.53
CA LEU A 22 16.34 -16.80 10.07
C LEU A 22 17.85 -16.80 9.94
N HIS A 23 18.51 -16.14 10.88
CA HIS A 23 19.89 -16.40 11.17
C HIS A 23 20.03 -16.67 12.67
N LYS A 24 19.49 -17.80 13.13
CA LYS A 24 19.91 -18.49 14.35
C LYS A 24 19.08 -19.78 14.47
N THR A 25 19.60 -20.84 13.98
CA THR A 25 19.56 -22.24 14.40
C THR A 25 19.81 -23.12 13.18
N TRP A 26 21.04 -23.10 12.69
CA TRP A 26 21.57 -24.27 12.05
C TRP A 26 22.39 -24.98 13.12
N ASN A 27 21.79 -25.99 13.74
CA ASN A 27 22.52 -26.97 14.52
C ASN A 27 23.51 -27.67 13.60
N SER A 28 24.76 -27.71 14.07
CA SER A 28 25.90 -28.34 13.42
C SER A 28 25.91 -29.90 13.52
N ASP A 29 24.77 -30.51 13.68
CA ASP A 29 24.68 -31.96 13.88
C ASP A 29 24.09 -32.68 12.66
N TYR A 30 24.79 -32.58 11.53
CA TYR A 30 24.66 -33.57 10.44
C TYR A 30 25.96 -33.57 9.61
N VAL A 31 26.98 -34.15 10.17
CA VAL A 31 28.15 -34.62 9.42
C VAL A 31 28.13 -36.15 9.55
N ASP A 32 27.75 -36.81 8.50
CA ASP A 32 28.30 -38.04 7.94
C ASP A 32 27.25 -38.72 7.05
N GLY A 33 27.49 -38.68 5.77
CA GLY A 33 26.69 -39.39 4.80
C GLY A 33 26.89 -38.84 3.39
N HIS A 34 27.77 -39.44 2.62
CA HIS A 34 28.05 -39.18 1.22
C HIS A 34 26.76 -39.03 0.40
N SER A 35 26.41 -37.82 0.04
CA SER A 35 25.49 -37.50 -1.05
C SER A 35 26.14 -36.47 -1.95
N PRO A 36 26.09 -36.63 -3.29
CA PRO A 36 26.69 -35.67 -4.20
C PRO A 36 26.04 -34.29 -4.03
N ALA A 37 26.86 -33.27 -3.98
CA ALA A 37 26.44 -31.89 -3.86
C ALA A 37 25.33 -31.55 -4.89
N PRO A 38 24.16 -31.00 -4.48
CA PRO A 38 23.16 -30.57 -5.44
C PRO A 38 23.74 -29.41 -6.24
N SER A 39 23.73 -29.55 -7.55
CA SER A 39 24.07 -28.50 -8.49
C SER A 39 23.37 -27.19 -8.09
N ALA A 40 24.11 -26.08 -8.13
CA ALA A 40 23.64 -24.72 -7.82
C ALA A 40 22.62 -24.18 -8.86
N ALA A 41 21.72 -25.00 -9.33
CA ALA A 41 20.51 -24.59 -10.01
C ALA A 41 19.55 -24.07 -8.94
N GLY A 42 19.50 -22.74 -8.77
CA GLY A 42 18.68 -22.06 -7.79
C GLY A 42 17.23 -22.56 -7.87
N ARG A 43 16.81 -23.38 -6.90
CA ARG A 43 15.40 -23.73 -6.73
C ARG A 43 14.64 -22.43 -6.49
N SER A 44 13.82 -22.02 -7.47
CA SER A 44 12.89 -20.94 -7.26
C SER A 44 11.99 -21.31 -6.07
N LEU A 45 11.89 -20.42 -5.09
CA LEU A 45 11.00 -20.65 -3.96
C LEU A 45 9.58 -20.84 -4.50
N ASP A 46 8.98 -21.99 -4.20
CA ASP A 46 7.61 -22.27 -4.60
C ASP A 46 6.65 -21.30 -3.90
N HIS A 47 5.64 -20.89 -4.63
CA HIS A 47 4.55 -20.04 -4.16
C HIS A 47 3.93 -20.53 -2.83
N SER A 48 3.84 -21.84 -2.62
CA SER A 48 3.33 -22.43 -1.40
C SER A 48 4.24 -22.16 -0.20
N THR A 49 5.56 -22.17 -0.38
CA THR A 49 6.55 -21.86 0.66
C THR A 49 6.40 -20.41 1.14
N ILE A 50 6.27 -19.46 0.21
CA ILE A 50 6.05 -18.05 0.54
C ILE A 50 4.74 -17.88 1.31
N SER A 51 3.67 -18.55 0.87
CA SER A 51 2.37 -18.48 1.54
C SER A 51 2.40 -19.05 2.95
N ARG A 52 3.12 -20.16 3.18
CA ARG A 52 3.31 -20.77 4.50
C ARG A 52 4.13 -19.87 5.42
N THR A 53 5.28 -19.38 4.96
CA THR A 53 6.16 -18.50 5.73
C THR A 53 5.44 -17.22 6.15
N ARG A 54 4.62 -16.63 5.29
CA ARG A 54 3.82 -15.46 5.62
C ARG A 54 2.87 -15.67 6.79
N ARG A 55 2.33 -16.87 6.97
CA ARG A 55 1.45 -17.20 8.09
C ARG A 55 2.18 -17.28 9.42
N LEU A 56 3.46 -17.70 9.40
CA LEU A 56 4.31 -17.85 10.59
C LEU A 56 4.71 -16.50 11.20
N ILE A 57 4.84 -15.45 10.37
CA ILE A 57 5.21 -14.11 10.85
C ILE A 57 3.95 -13.38 11.29
N ASP A 58 3.89 -13.00 12.56
CA ASP A 58 2.78 -12.26 13.16
C ASP A 58 2.75 -10.77 12.75
N VAL A 59 1.75 -10.02 13.23
CA VAL A 59 1.62 -8.58 12.97
C VAL A 59 2.70 -7.81 13.72
N ASP A 60 3.02 -8.23 14.94
CA ASP A 60 3.93 -7.49 15.83
C ASP A 60 5.36 -7.54 15.29
N THR A 61 5.79 -8.69 14.79
CA THR A 61 7.08 -8.79 14.08
C THR A 61 7.14 -7.85 12.90
N ARG A 62 6.05 -7.69 12.14
CA ARG A 62 6.00 -6.77 10.99
C ARG A 62 5.97 -5.31 11.42
N ARG A 63 5.31 -4.98 12.52
CA ARG A 63 5.36 -3.65 13.14
C ARG A 63 6.79 -3.31 13.57
N LYS A 64 7.51 -4.25 14.20
CA LYS A 64 8.92 -4.08 14.56
C LYS A 64 9.81 -3.81 13.34
N VAL A 65 9.61 -4.56 12.24
CA VAL A 65 10.34 -4.31 10.98
C VAL A 65 9.97 -2.96 10.37
N PHE A 66 8.69 -2.60 10.39
CA PHE A 66 8.24 -1.29 9.92
C PHE A 66 8.85 -0.17 10.76
N PHE A 67 8.82 -0.28 12.09
CA PHE A 67 9.45 0.67 13.00
C PHE A 67 10.95 0.80 12.76
N TRP A 68 11.66 -0.31 12.57
CA TRP A 68 13.07 -0.28 12.21
C TRP A 68 13.33 0.50 10.90
N VAL A 69 12.47 0.36 9.89
CA VAL A 69 12.55 1.15 8.67
C VAL A 69 12.35 2.63 8.95
N LEU A 70 11.44 2.99 9.88
CA LEU A 70 11.22 4.38 10.30
C LEU A 70 12.46 4.94 11.03
N GLY A 71 13.12 4.16 11.89
CA GLY A 71 14.39 4.51 12.50
C GLY A 71 15.47 4.83 11.46
N LEU A 72 15.58 4.01 10.40
CA LEU A 72 16.49 4.30 9.28
C LEU A 72 16.18 5.62 8.55
N LEU A 73 14.91 6.02 8.47
CA LEU A 73 14.52 7.32 7.91
C LEU A 73 14.87 8.46 8.87
N ALA A 74 14.61 8.31 10.16
CA ALA A 74 14.95 9.27 11.20
C ALA A 74 16.47 9.56 11.20
N ASP A 75 17.30 8.53 11.24
CA ASP A 75 18.77 8.64 11.17
C ASP A 75 19.26 9.47 9.97
N ARG A 76 18.51 9.46 8.87
CA ARG A 76 18.86 10.20 7.64
C ARG A 76 18.16 11.55 7.52
N GLY A 77 17.39 11.95 8.54
CA GLY A 77 16.60 13.18 8.54
C GLY A 77 15.44 13.17 7.51
N LEU A 78 14.99 11.97 7.13
CA LEU A 78 13.85 11.74 6.21
C LEU A 78 12.54 11.48 6.96
N LEU A 79 12.51 11.72 8.25
CA LEU A 79 11.32 11.73 9.09
C LEU A 79 11.45 12.83 10.12
N LYS A 80 10.47 13.72 10.19
CA LYS A 80 10.45 14.86 11.11
C LYS A 80 9.42 14.69 12.21
N GLY A 81 8.29 14.06 11.92
CA GLY A 81 7.23 13.78 12.89
C GLY A 81 6.44 15.00 13.40
N LYS A 82 6.80 16.21 12.97
CA LYS A 82 6.17 17.45 13.44
C LYS A 82 4.78 17.69 12.89
N ARG A 83 4.60 17.42 11.60
CA ARG A 83 3.36 17.69 10.87
C ARG A 83 2.90 16.45 10.14
N ILE A 84 1.71 15.97 10.49
CA ILE A 84 1.15 14.73 9.95
C ILE A 84 -0.05 15.01 9.08
N GLY A 85 -0.04 14.49 7.87
CA GLY A 85 -1.18 14.45 6.97
C GLY A 85 -1.90 13.11 7.11
N VAL A 86 -3.25 13.14 7.19
CA VAL A 86 -4.06 11.91 7.28
C VAL A 86 -5.03 11.84 6.10
N ASP A 87 -5.18 10.64 5.55
CA ASP A 87 -6.22 10.31 4.58
C ASP A 87 -6.55 8.82 4.59
N ALA A 88 -7.74 8.48 4.10
CA ALA A 88 -8.25 7.12 4.04
C ALA A 88 -8.60 6.71 2.61
N THR A 89 -8.51 5.41 2.37
CA THR A 89 -9.02 4.79 1.15
C THR A 89 -9.75 3.50 1.47
N THR A 90 -10.72 3.14 0.64
CA THR A 90 -11.43 1.87 0.74
C THR A 90 -10.77 0.82 -0.13
N LEU A 91 -10.65 -0.39 0.42
CA LEU A 91 -10.09 -1.56 -0.25
C LEU A 91 -11.21 -2.59 -0.45
N GLU A 92 -11.44 -3.02 -1.67
CA GLU A 92 -12.40 -4.07 -1.95
C GLU A 92 -11.97 -5.38 -1.27
N ALA A 93 -12.88 -5.99 -0.53
CA ALA A 93 -12.62 -7.23 0.19
C ALA A 93 -12.62 -8.46 -0.75
N ASN A 94 -11.90 -9.50 -0.37
CA ASN A 94 -11.98 -10.82 -1.02
C ASN A 94 -13.22 -11.58 -0.51
N ALA A 95 -14.38 -10.98 -0.71
CA ALA A 95 -15.65 -11.49 -0.24
C ALA A 95 -16.77 -11.05 -1.20
N ALA A 96 -17.61 -11.99 -1.60
CA ALA A 96 -18.75 -11.68 -2.47
C ALA A 96 -19.93 -11.13 -1.66
N LEU A 97 -20.57 -10.08 -2.15
CA LEU A 97 -21.76 -9.52 -1.49
C LEU A 97 -22.91 -10.54 -1.42
N ARG A 98 -22.98 -11.48 -2.35
CA ARG A 98 -24.01 -12.54 -2.38
C ARG A 98 -23.79 -13.63 -1.32
N SER A 99 -22.60 -13.75 -0.76
CA SER A 99 -22.27 -14.74 0.28
C SER A 99 -22.41 -14.22 1.71
N ILE A 100 -23.13 -13.11 1.89
CA ILE A 100 -23.45 -12.61 3.23
C ILE A 100 -24.55 -13.47 3.86
N VAL A 101 -24.48 -13.58 5.17
CA VAL A 101 -25.47 -14.29 5.98
C VAL A 101 -26.00 -13.37 7.06
N ARG A 102 -27.20 -13.64 7.54
CA ARG A 102 -27.76 -12.93 8.68
C ARG A 102 -26.98 -13.25 9.95
N ARG A 103 -26.85 -12.27 10.82
CA ARG A 103 -26.10 -12.43 12.09
C ARG A 103 -26.89 -13.21 13.15
N ASP A 104 -28.22 -13.11 13.09
CA ASP A 104 -29.16 -13.68 14.06
C ASP A 104 -29.38 -15.19 13.84
N ASN A 105 -29.70 -15.59 12.62
CA ASN A 105 -30.11 -16.97 12.29
C ASN A 105 -29.20 -17.69 11.30
N GLY A 106 -28.22 -16.99 10.70
CA GLY A 106 -27.32 -17.58 9.71
C GLY A 106 -27.92 -17.76 8.31
N GLU A 107 -29.14 -17.28 8.08
CA GLU A 107 -29.85 -17.35 6.80
C GLU A 107 -29.02 -16.68 5.69
N SER A 108 -28.89 -17.35 4.55
CA SER A 108 -28.18 -16.79 3.41
C SER A 108 -28.99 -15.66 2.75
N TYR A 109 -28.28 -14.76 2.07
CA TYR A 109 -28.93 -13.66 1.36
C TYR A 109 -29.92 -14.13 0.28
N GLU A 110 -29.63 -15.26 -0.35
CA GLU A 110 -30.51 -15.86 -1.35
C GLU A 110 -31.78 -16.44 -0.73
N GLU A 111 -31.68 -17.17 0.38
CA GLU A 111 -32.83 -17.70 1.13
C GLU A 111 -33.72 -16.58 1.61
N PHE A 112 -33.16 -15.52 2.19
CA PHE A 112 -33.89 -14.33 2.57
C PHE A 112 -34.67 -13.70 1.40
N LEU A 113 -34.05 -13.58 0.21
CA LEU A 113 -34.74 -13.06 -0.97
C LEU A 113 -35.82 -14.00 -1.47
N LYS A 114 -35.63 -15.32 -1.36
CA LYS A 114 -36.68 -16.34 -1.69
C LYS A 114 -37.87 -16.19 -0.78
N GLY A 115 -37.64 -16.03 0.54
CA GLY A 115 -38.74 -15.79 1.50
C GLY A 115 -39.54 -14.55 1.14
N LEU A 116 -38.89 -13.43 0.84
CA LEU A 116 -39.58 -12.21 0.41
C LEU A 116 -40.35 -12.37 -0.91
N ALA A 117 -39.83 -13.16 -1.85
CA ALA A 117 -40.51 -13.43 -3.10
C ALA A 117 -41.76 -14.30 -2.89
N GLN A 118 -41.66 -15.31 -2.01
CA GLN A 118 -42.81 -16.18 -1.62
C GLN A 118 -43.89 -15.39 -0.90
N GLU A 119 -43.53 -14.51 0.04
CA GLU A 119 -44.48 -13.58 0.70
C GLU A 119 -45.18 -12.66 -0.29
N SER A 120 -44.55 -12.34 -1.44
CA SER A 120 -45.19 -11.57 -2.51
C SER A 120 -45.96 -12.42 -3.55
N GLY A 121 -46.17 -13.71 -3.27
CA GLY A 121 -47.01 -14.62 -4.10
C GLY A 121 -46.24 -15.34 -5.21
N MET A 122 -44.89 -15.35 -5.21
CA MET A 122 -44.09 -16.08 -6.18
C MET A 122 -43.65 -17.43 -5.60
N GLU A 123 -44.31 -18.52 -5.97
CA GLU A 123 -43.96 -19.86 -5.43
C GLU A 123 -42.57 -20.35 -5.83
N THR A 124 -42.12 -20.11 -7.07
CA THR A 124 -40.83 -20.55 -7.61
C THR A 124 -40.08 -19.39 -8.26
N PRO A 125 -39.46 -18.49 -7.43
CA PRO A 125 -38.81 -17.32 -7.97
C PRO A 125 -37.53 -17.68 -8.73
N THR A 126 -37.41 -17.16 -9.95
CA THR A 126 -36.18 -17.26 -10.73
C THR A 126 -35.11 -16.30 -10.19
N ARG A 127 -33.84 -16.48 -10.59
CA ARG A 127 -32.74 -15.58 -10.22
C ARG A 127 -33.00 -14.12 -10.64
N GLU A 128 -33.69 -13.93 -11.74
CA GLU A 128 -34.07 -12.62 -12.26
C GLU A 128 -35.18 -11.98 -11.41
N ASP A 129 -36.15 -12.78 -10.95
CA ASP A 129 -37.17 -12.31 -10.02
C ASP A 129 -36.57 -11.89 -8.69
N LEU A 130 -35.66 -12.69 -8.12
CA LEU A 130 -34.96 -12.33 -6.90
C LEU A 130 -34.17 -11.01 -7.06
N ALA A 131 -33.51 -10.81 -8.20
CA ALA A 131 -32.79 -9.56 -8.49
C ALA A 131 -33.78 -8.38 -8.67
N ARG A 132 -34.98 -8.62 -9.14
CA ARG A 132 -36.06 -7.61 -9.26
C ARG A 132 -36.61 -7.25 -7.88
N VAL A 133 -36.87 -8.24 -7.03
CA VAL A 133 -37.30 -8.07 -5.64
C VAL A 133 -36.24 -7.25 -4.87
N ASP A 134 -34.96 -7.63 -4.97
CA ASP A 134 -33.88 -6.91 -4.29
C ASP A 134 -33.78 -5.44 -4.75
N ARG A 135 -33.90 -5.16 -6.04
CA ARG A 135 -33.90 -3.77 -6.56
C ARG A 135 -35.06 -2.93 -6.02
N LYS A 136 -36.24 -3.49 -5.88
CA LYS A 136 -37.46 -2.80 -5.41
C LYS A 136 -37.44 -2.56 -3.89
N ARG A 137 -36.64 -3.30 -3.12
CA ARG A 137 -36.61 -3.14 -1.67
C ARG A 137 -36.18 -1.73 -1.24
N LYS A 138 -36.96 -1.15 -0.33
CA LYS A 138 -36.64 0.14 0.31
C LYS A 138 -35.44 0.01 1.27
N LYS A 139 -35.43 -1.04 2.10
CA LYS A 139 -34.37 -1.30 3.09
C LYS A 139 -33.31 -2.21 2.47
N LYS A 140 -32.12 -1.68 2.26
CA LYS A 140 -30.97 -2.45 1.79
C LYS A 140 -30.26 -3.16 2.95
N GLY A 141 -29.34 -4.09 2.63
CA GLY A 141 -28.58 -4.81 3.65
C GLY A 141 -27.80 -3.87 4.57
N SER A 142 -27.92 -4.10 5.88
CA SER A 142 -27.24 -3.32 6.92
C SER A 142 -26.10 -4.14 7.52
N ASN A 143 -24.97 -3.51 7.86
CA ASN A 143 -23.87 -4.16 8.58
C ASN A 143 -24.26 -4.64 9.98
N ARG A 144 -25.41 -4.20 10.52
CA ARG A 144 -25.96 -4.68 11.80
C ARG A 144 -26.62 -6.05 11.64
N GLU A 145 -27.23 -6.31 10.48
CA GLU A 145 -28.01 -7.52 10.19
C GLU A 145 -27.17 -8.56 9.44
N TRP A 146 -26.22 -8.11 8.63
CA TRP A 146 -25.49 -8.95 7.68
C TRP A 146 -24.00 -9.00 7.97
N VAL A 147 -23.40 -10.16 7.71
CA VAL A 147 -21.95 -10.38 7.81
C VAL A 147 -21.50 -11.35 6.73
N ASN A 148 -20.27 -11.22 6.26
CA ASN A 148 -19.67 -12.24 5.41
C ASN A 148 -19.05 -13.33 6.29
N PRO A 149 -19.41 -14.62 6.15
CA PRO A 149 -18.89 -15.69 7.00
C PRO A 149 -17.40 -15.96 6.79
N HIS A 150 -16.88 -15.66 5.60
CA HIS A 150 -15.48 -15.91 5.24
C HIS A 150 -14.55 -14.74 5.63
N ASP A 151 -15.07 -13.52 5.70
CA ASP A 151 -14.34 -12.32 6.11
C ASP A 151 -15.25 -11.44 6.97
N ARG A 152 -15.25 -11.73 8.27
CA ARG A 152 -16.13 -11.05 9.24
C ARG A 152 -15.77 -9.59 9.46
N ASP A 153 -14.57 -9.15 9.08
CA ASP A 153 -14.10 -7.78 9.23
C ASP A 153 -14.51 -6.91 8.02
N ALA A 154 -14.84 -7.53 6.88
CA ALA A 154 -15.35 -6.82 5.72
C ALA A 154 -16.75 -6.24 5.99
N ARG A 155 -16.98 -5.00 5.56
CA ARG A 155 -18.25 -4.28 5.76
C ARG A 155 -18.87 -3.87 4.44
N ILE A 156 -20.21 -3.89 4.42
CA ILE A 156 -21.00 -3.36 3.31
C ILE A 156 -20.80 -1.85 3.29
N THR A 157 -20.27 -1.34 2.19
CA THR A 157 -20.04 0.10 1.99
C THR A 157 -20.20 0.48 0.52
N LYS A 158 -20.49 1.75 0.27
CA LYS A 158 -20.53 2.33 -1.08
C LYS A 158 -19.11 2.79 -1.43
N MET A 159 -18.56 2.26 -2.51
CA MET A 159 -17.24 2.64 -2.99
C MET A 159 -17.30 3.82 -3.98
N LYS A 160 -16.13 4.33 -4.39
CA LYS A 160 -16.00 5.48 -5.30
C LYS A 160 -16.62 5.25 -6.68
N ASP A 161 -16.76 3.99 -7.11
CA ASP A 161 -17.45 3.60 -8.35
C ASP A 161 -18.99 3.73 -8.26
N GLY A 162 -19.50 4.16 -7.10
CA GLY A 162 -20.93 4.30 -6.83
C GLY A 162 -21.65 3.00 -6.49
N ARG A 163 -20.98 1.85 -6.56
CA ARG A 163 -21.54 0.53 -6.25
C ARG A 163 -21.30 0.15 -4.80
N THR A 164 -22.13 -0.78 -4.32
CA THR A 164 -22.00 -1.34 -2.97
C THR A 164 -21.12 -2.58 -3.04
N HIS A 165 -20.08 -2.62 -2.20
CA HIS A 165 -19.14 -3.73 -2.07
C HIS A 165 -18.94 -4.08 -0.60
N LEU A 166 -18.37 -5.24 -0.34
CA LEU A 166 -17.72 -5.55 0.93
C LEU A 166 -16.30 -4.99 0.87
N ALA A 167 -15.93 -4.22 1.87
CA ALA A 167 -14.65 -3.51 1.86
C ALA A 167 -14.05 -3.34 3.25
N HIS A 168 -12.78 -2.95 3.28
CA HIS A 168 -12.03 -2.47 4.44
C HIS A 168 -11.63 -1.02 4.22
N LYS A 169 -11.31 -0.30 5.28
CA LYS A 169 -10.81 1.07 5.25
C LYS A 169 -9.38 1.09 5.71
N ALA A 170 -8.48 1.62 4.89
CA ALA A 170 -7.10 1.85 5.26
C ALA A 170 -6.85 3.35 5.42
N GLU A 171 -6.22 3.75 6.52
CA GLU A 171 -5.77 5.12 6.73
C GLU A 171 -4.25 5.18 6.82
N HIS A 172 -3.66 6.21 6.19
CA HIS A 172 -2.25 6.51 6.28
C HIS A 172 -2.03 7.83 7.01
N ALA A 173 -1.10 7.84 7.95
CA ALA A 173 -0.53 9.02 8.56
C ALA A 173 0.84 9.28 7.92
N VAL A 174 1.00 10.43 7.26
CA VAL A 174 2.17 10.76 6.44
C VAL A 174 2.84 12.01 6.96
N ASP A 175 4.15 11.98 7.14
CA ASP A 175 4.96 13.16 7.45
C ASP A 175 4.89 14.15 6.27
N MET A 176 4.39 15.34 6.54
CA MET A 176 4.16 16.37 5.53
C MET A 176 5.42 17.08 5.05
N GLU A 177 6.55 16.86 5.69
CA GLU A 177 7.84 17.45 5.29
C GLU A 177 8.63 16.52 4.37
N THR A 178 8.49 15.23 4.58
CA THR A 178 9.33 14.22 3.91
C THR A 178 8.55 13.27 3.01
N GLY A 179 7.24 13.12 3.26
CA GLY A 179 6.38 12.15 2.60
C GLY A 179 6.50 10.73 3.17
N ALA A 180 7.23 10.54 4.27
CA ALA A 180 7.33 9.25 4.94
C ALA A 180 5.99 8.86 5.57
N VAL A 181 5.57 7.62 5.41
CA VAL A 181 4.37 7.10 6.09
C VAL A 181 4.76 6.66 7.48
N VAL A 182 4.17 7.31 8.49
CA VAL A 182 4.50 7.11 9.92
C VAL A 182 3.65 6.02 10.53
N ALA A 183 2.35 5.97 10.17
CA ALA A 183 1.43 4.94 10.66
C ALA A 183 0.44 4.51 9.56
N VAL A 184 -0.03 3.27 9.68
CA VAL A 184 -1.06 2.69 8.82
C VAL A 184 -2.03 1.91 9.69
N THR A 185 -3.29 2.32 9.67
CA THR A 185 -4.37 1.61 10.36
C THR A 185 -5.34 0.97 9.37
N LEU A 186 -5.97 -0.10 9.79
CA LEU A 186 -6.99 -0.80 9.02
C LEU A 186 -8.25 -0.94 9.86
N GLN A 187 -9.35 -0.42 9.34
CA GLN A 187 -10.59 -0.24 10.07
C GLN A 187 -11.80 -0.70 9.27
N GLU A 188 -12.96 -0.70 9.89
CA GLU A 188 -14.22 -1.07 9.24
C GLU A 188 -14.63 -0.01 8.22
N ALA A 189 -14.88 -0.42 6.97
CA ALA A 189 -15.12 0.48 5.85
C ALA A 189 -16.37 1.37 5.97
N HIS A 190 -17.31 1.03 6.84
CA HIS A 190 -18.53 1.80 7.04
C HIS A 190 -18.38 2.94 8.07
N LEU A 191 -17.28 2.94 8.83
CA LEU A 191 -17.01 3.99 9.81
C LEU A 191 -16.59 5.30 9.13
N GLY A 192 -17.14 6.39 9.62
CA GLY A 192 -16.79 7.73 9.13
C GLY A 192 -15.36 8.13 9.50
N ASP A 193 -14.77 9.02 8.71
CA ASP A 193 -13.39 9.50 8.92
C ASP A 193 -13.20 10.16 10.27
N THR A 194 -14.24 10.84 10.78
CA THR A 194 -14.23 11.47 12.10
C THR A 194 -14.16 10.48 13.28
N THR A 195 -14.53 9.23 13.05
CA THR A 195 -14.47 8.17 14.07
C THR A 195 -13.11 7.48 14.05
N THR A 196 -12.55 7.27 12.86
CA THR A 196 -11.37 6.43 12.65
C THR A 196 -10.06 7.20 12.86
N VAL A 197 -10.05 8.51 12.65
CA VAL A 197 -8.86 9.36 12.74
C VAL A 197 -8.15 9.31 14.09
N LYS A 198 -8.89 9.10 15.18
CA LYS A 198 -8.32 9.05 16.53
C LYS A 198 -7.31 7.92 16.67
N GLU A 199 -7.67 6.72 16.21
CA GLU A 199 -6.81 5.55 16.26
C GLU A 199 -5.56 5.78 15.41
N THR A 200 -5.72 6.33 14.20
CA THR A 200 -4.60 6.60 13.30
C THR A 200 -3.64 7.66 13.87
N LEU A 201 -4.17 8.72 14.48
CA LEU A 201 -3.35 9.74 15.13
C LEU A 201 -2.67 9.23 16.39
N ALA A 202 -3.34 8.38 17.18
CA ALA A 202 -2.74 7.77 18.35
C ALA A 202 -1.57 6.86 17.97
N GLU A 203 -1.73 5.98 16.95
CA GLU A 203 -0.64 5.13 16.45
C GLU A 203 0.51 5.96 15.87
N ALA A 204 0.20 7.05 15.15
CA ALA A 204 1.24 7.96 14.64
C ALA A 204 1.98 8.68 15.78
N GLY A 205 1.27 9.14 16.80
CA GLY A 205 1.86 9.79 17.97
C GLY A 205 2.77 8.86 18.78
N GLU A 206 2.31 7.64 19.01
CA GLU A 206 3.10 6.59 19.66
C GLU A 206 4.36 6.25 18.87
N THR A 207 4.22 6.11 17.55
CA THR A 207 5.36 5.85 16.67
C THR A 207 6.39 6.99 16.72
N VAL A 208 5.95 8.24 16.69
CA VAL A 208 6.86 9.41 16.78
C VAL A 208 7.55 9.47 18.15
N ALA A 209 6.82 9.19 19.24
CA ALA A 209 7.40 9.14 20.59
C ALA A 209 8.48 8.06 20.68
N GLN A 210 8.22 6.84 20.21
CA GLN A 210 9.20 5.76 20.16
C GLN A 210 10.43 6.10 19.30
N LEU A 211 10.26 6.87 18.22
CA LEU A 211 11.38 7.31 17.38
C LEU A 211 12.25 8.36 18.07
N ILE A 212 11.67 9.23 18.90
CA ILE A 212 12.43 10.16 19.74
C ILE A 212 13.30 9.39 20.73
N GLU A 213 12.74 8.37 21.39
CA GLU A 213 13.50 7.48 22.28
C GLU A 213 14.58 6.73 21.51
N TRP A 214 14.28 6.18 20.35
CA TRP A 214 15.24 5.52 19.48
C TRP A 214 16.43 6.43 19.12
N GLU A 215 16.19 7.69 18.72
CA GLU A 215 17.27 8.64 18.41
C GLU A 215 18.13 8.93 19.63
N ALA A 216 17.51 9.12 20.79
CA ALA A 216 18.23 9.38 22.04
C ALA A 216 19.16 8.22 22.42
N GLU A 217 18.76 6.98 22.16
CA GLU A 217 19.55 5.78 22.44
C GLU A 217 20.64 5.54 21.40
N THR A 218 20.33 5.69 20.10
CA THR A 218 21.24 5.32 19.02
C THR A 218 22.23 6.40 18.63
N SER A 219 21.91 7.67 18.87
CA SER A 219 22.73 8.82 18.45
C SER A 219 22.73 9.94 19.49
N PRO A 220 23.10 9.68 20.76
CA PRO A 220 22.96 10.65 21.85
C PRO A 220 23.84 11.91 21.68
N ALA A 221 24.87 11.85 20.84
CA ALA A 221 25.76 12.99 20.58
C ALA A 221 25.31 13.86 19.39
N GLU A 222 24.34 13.43 18.61
CA GLU A 222 23.82 14.18 17.47
C GLU A 222 22.61 15.03 17.86
N ALA A 223 22.44 16.16 17.16
CA ALA A 223 21.22 16.95 17.32
C ALA A 223 20.01 16.14 16.84
N PRO A 224 18.88 16.15 17.57
CA PRO A 224 17.70 15.37 17.23
C PRO A 224 17.13 15.79 15.86
N LYS A 225 16.85 14.80 15.05
CA LYS A 225 16.31 14.98 13.68
C LYS A 225 14.79 14.87 13.66
N VAL A 226 14.24 14.07 14.59
CA VAL A 226 12.80 13.99 14.85
C VAL A 226 12.40 15.11 15.81
N ASN A 227 11.21 15.68 15.61
CA ASN A 227 10.70 16.76 16.44
C ASN A 227 10.46 16.30 17.88
N LEU A 228 11.22 16.83 18.84
CA LEU A 228 11.09 16.48 20.26
C LEU A 228 9.72 16.81 20.88
N GLY A 229 9.00 17.77 20.31
CA GLY A 229 7.61 18.09 20.71
C GLY A 229 6.57 17.11 20.17
N GLY A 230 6.98 16.06 19.47
CA GLY A 230 6.06 15.12 18.84
C GLY A 230 5.23 15.76 17.71
N ILE A 231 3.99 15.30 17.55
CA ILE A 231 3.09 15.83 16.52
C ILE A 231 2.52 17.18 16.97
N GLU A 232 2.84 18.24 16.26
CA GLU A 232 2.31 19.59 16.55
C GLU A 232 1.19 20.03 15.59
N GLU A 233 1.15 19.50 14.38
CA GLU A 233 0.22 19.90 13.34
C GLU A 233 -0.38 18.69 12.62
N VAL A 234 -1.71 18.70 12.45
CA VAL A 234 -2.44 17.66 11.70
C VAL A 234 -3.16 18.29 10.52
N VAL A 235 -3.01 17.70 9.35
CA VAL A 235 -3.62 18.15 8.08
C VAL A 235 -4.49 17.02 7.54
N ALA A 236 -5.79 17.24 7.41
CA ALA A 236 -6.70 16.24 6.87
C ALA A 236 -7.74 16.87 5.93
N ASP A 237 -8.51 16.04 5.23
CA ASP A 237 -9.55 16.55 4.33
C ASP A 237 -10.82 16.93 5.10
N LYS A 238 -11.80 17.47 4.37
CA LYS A 238 -13.10 17.88 4.93
C LYS A 238 -13.91 16.72 5.53
N GLY A 239 -13.58 15.46 5.19
CA GLY A 239 -14.21 14.26 5.73
C GLY A 239 -14.00 14.14 7.24
N TYR A 240 -12.85 14.57 7.71
CA TYR A 240 -12.42 14.51 9.10
C TYR A 240 -12.93 15.68 9.98
N HIS A 241 -13.60 16.67 9.39
CA HIS A 241 -14.04 17.84 10.13
C HIS A 241 -15.24 17.54 11.03
N SER A 242 -15.02 17.56 12.35
CA SER A 242 -16.09 17.56 13.36
C SER A 242 -15.67 18.37 14.58
N GLY A 243 -16.66 18.96 15.31
CA GLY A 243 -16.40 19.73 16.55
C GLY A 243 -15.60 18.91 17.56
N PRO A 244 -16.06 17.69 17.93
CA PRO A 244 -15.36 16.83 18.89
C PRO A 244 -13.92 16.52 18.49
N VAL A 245 -13.65 16.15 17.25
CA VAL A 245 -12.28 15.83 16.76
C VAL A 245 -11.36 17.04 16.91
N LEU A 246 -11.84 18.23 16.51
CA LEU A 246 -11.03 19.46 16.61
C LEU A 246 -10.77 19.87 18.06
N GLU A 247 -11.74 19.72 18.94
CA GLU A 247 -11.62 20.00 20.36
C GLU A 247 -10.62 19.06 21.05
N GLU A 248 -10.76 17.75 20.83
CA GLU A 248 -9.85 16.75 21.39
C GLU A 248 -8.42 16.91 20.87
N THR A 249 -8.25 17.16 19.57
CA THR A 249 -6.93 17.39 18.98
C THR A 249 -6.29 18.67 19.54
N LYS A 250 -7.10 19.73 19.77
CA LYS A 250 -6.63 20.96 20.42
C LYS A 250 -6.26 20.70 21.90
N ALA A 251 -7.03 19.91 22.62
CA ALA A 251 -6.73 19.55 24.02
C ALA A 251 -5.40 18.79 24.13
N ALA A 252 -5.06 18.00 23.12
CA ALA A 252 -3.74 17.36 22.99
C ALA A 252 -2.61 18.31 22.54
N GLY A 253 -2.85 19.61 22.46
CA GLY A 253 -1.84 20.61 22.04
C GLY A 253 -1.56 20.65 20.53
N VAL A 254 -2.30 19.92 19.71
CA VAL A 254 -2.06 19.77 18.28
C VAL A 254 -2.93 20.73 17.47
N ARG A 255 -2.32 21.46 16.55
CA ARG A 255 -3.00 22.39 15.64
C ARG A 255 -3.55 21.67 14.42
N THR A 256 -4.82 21.87 14.11
CA THR A 256 -5.49 21.25 12.97
C THR A 256 -5.58 22.18 11.76
N TYR A 257 -5.52 21.57 10.56
CA TYR A 257 -5.78 22.18 9.26
C TYR A 257 -6.76 21.31 8.49
N ILE A 258 -8.04 21.35 8.85
CA ILE A 258 -9.11 20.50 8.32
C ILE A 258 -10.22 21.39 7.76
N PRO A 259 -10.46 21.40 6.42
CA PRO A 259 -11.49 22.24 5.81
C PRO A 259 -12.89 21.86 6.29
N GLU A 260 -13.75 22.85 6.42
CA GLU A 260 -15.15 22.63 6.76
C GLU A 260 -15.94 22.07 5.58
N ARG A 261 -16.91 21.19 5.88
CA ARG A 261 -17.95 20.83 4.92
C ARG A 261 -18.88 22.01 4.71
N LYS A 262 -19.34 22.23 3.47
CA LYS A 262 -20.40 23.20 3.19
C LYS A 262 -21.63 22.81 4.03
N GLN A 263 -22.09 23.72 4.87
CA GLN A 263 -23.30 23.53 5.68
C GLN A 263 -24.36 24.52 5.22
N THR A 264 -25.58 24.05 5.19
CA THR A 264 -26.78 24.87 5.07
C THR A 264 -27.32 25.14 6.46
N GLY A 265 -27.27 26.40 6.91
CA GLY A 265 -27.76 26.83 8.23
C GLY A 265 -26.66 27.25 9.22
N GLN A 266 -27.09 27.91 10.29
CA GLN A 266 -26.23 28.35 11.37
C GLN A 266 -25.96 27.20 12.35
N ARG A 267 -24.74 27.10 12.87
CA ARG A 267 -24.39 26.16 13.93
C ARG A 267 -24.86 26.67 15.29
N HIS A 268 -25.48 25.79 16.07
CA HIS A 268 -25.82 26.08 17.46
C HIS A 268 -24.68 25.62 18.36
N TRP A 269 -24.15 26.55 19.17
CA TRP A 269 -22.97 26.33 20.00
C TRP A 269 -23.28 26.30 21.50
N ALA A 270 -24.55 26.45 21.91
CA ALA A 270 -24.93 26.38 23.33
C ALA A 270 -24.43 25.10 23.98
N GLY A 271 -23.64 25.22 25.02
CA GLY A 271 -23.02 24.09 25.74
C GLY A 271 -21.88 23.41 24.97
N LYS A 272 -21.32 24.06 23.93
CA LYS A 272 -20.22 23.52 23.09
C LYS A 272 -19.17 24.58 22.78
N GLU A 273 -18.86 25.40 23.78
CA GLU A 273 -17.96 26.57 23.65
C GLU A 273 -16.54 26.12 23.24
N GLY A 274 -16.04 24.98 23.78
CA GLY A 274 -14.74 24.41 23.43
C GLY A 274 -14.67 24.01 21.96
N GLN A 275 -15.74 23.37 21.45
CA GLN A 275 -15.84 23.00 20.02
C GLN A 275 -15.92 24.24 19.14
N GLN A 276 -16.69 25.25 19.54
CA GLN A 276 -16.80 26.53 18.83
C GLN A 276 -15.42 27.16 18.66
N GLN A 277 -14.69 27.28 19.75
CA GLN A 277 -13.35 27.87 19.74
C GLN A 277 -12.40 27.07 18.84
N ALA A 278 -12.36 25.74 18.97
CA ALA A 278 -11.52 24.86 18.16
C ALA A 278 -11.84 24.98 16.66
N VAL A 279 -13.13 25.03 16.30
CA VAL A 279 -13.59 25.21 14.93
C VAL A 279 -13.19 26.57 14.37
N TYR A 280 -13.37 27.65 15.10
CA TYR A 280 -13.00 29.00 14.62
C TYR A 280 -11.50 29.18 14.46
N GLU A 281 -10.70 28.67 15.38
CA GLU A 281 -9.24 28.69 15.27
C GLU A 281 -8.75 27.85 14.07
N ASN A 282 -9.33 26.66 13.87
CA ASN A 282 -9.04 25.85 12.70
C ASN A 282 -9.43 26.57 11.38
N ARG A 283 -10.60 27.22 11.33
CA ARG A 283 -11.06 28.00 10.17
C ARG A 283 -10.08 29.10 9.82
N GLN A 284 -9.62 29.87 10.80
CA GLN A 284 -8.63 30.93 10.60
C GLN A 284 -7.30 30.35 10.05
N ARG A 285 -6.84 29.21 10.59
CA ARG A 285 -5.62 28.56 10.10
C ARG A 285 -5.75 28.08 8.66
N VAL A 286 -6.86 27.46 8.30
CA VAL A 286 -7.14 26.93 6.95
C VAL A 286 -7.22 28.05 5.90
N GLN A 287 -7.77 29.20 6.25
CA GLN A 287 -7.92 30.36 5.33
C GLN A 287 -6.60 31.06 5.01
N ARG A 288 -5.59 30.98 5.88
CA ARG A 288 -4.27 31.57 5.67
C ARG A 288 -3.50 30.89 4.55
N ALA A 289 -2.52 31.58 3.97
CA ALA A 289 -1.67 31.05 2.90
C ALA A 289 -1.00 29.71 3.28
N LYS A 290 -0.46 29.60 4.50
CA LYS A 290 0.12 28.35 5.02
C LYS A 290 -0.91 27.20 5.01
N GLY A 291 -2.13 27.43 5.47
CA GLY A 291 -3.16 26.39 5.50
C GLY A 291 -3.53 25.88 4.11
N LYS A 292 -3.70 26.80 3.14
CA LYS A 292 -3.99 26.45 1.74
C LYS A 292 -2.83 25.66 1.11
N GLN A 293 -1.59 26.02 1.40
CA GLN A 293 -0.41 25.30 0.95
C GLN A 293 -0.36 23.90 1.53
N LEU A 294 -0.57 23.74 2.84
CA LEU A 294 -0.56 22.45 3.51
C LEU A 294 -1.61 21.49 2.99
N LEU A 295 -2.83 21.98 2.73
CA LEU A 295 -3.90 21.16 2.16
C LEU A 295 -3.56 20.66 0.75
N ARG A 296 -2.91 21.48 -0.09
CA ARG A 296 -2.43 21.07 -1.41
C ARG A 296 -1.34 20.01 -1.29
N GLN A 297 -0.34 20.28 -0.44
CA GLN A 297 0.78 19.36 -0.20
C GLN A 297 0.31 18.02 0.36
N ARG A 298 -0.71 18.00 1.26
CA ARG A 298 -1.30 16.78 1.79
C ARG A 298 -1.80 15.88 0.66
N GLY A 299 -2.60 16.42 -0.25
CA GLY A 299 -3.11 15.64 -1.38
C GLY A 299 -1.97 14.95 -2.14
N GLU A 300 -0.96 15.74 -2.52
CA GLU A 300 0.19 15.22 -3.29
C GLU A 300 0.96 14.12 -2.55
N LEU A 301 1.31 14.31 -1.28
CA LEU A 301 2.15 13.37 -0.52
C LEU A 301 1.41 12.07 -0.21
N ILE A 302 0.14 12.16 0.22
CA ILE A 302 -0.64 10.97 0.57
C ILE A 302 -1.03 10.18 -0.69
N GLU A 303 -1.40 10.87 -1.77
CA GLU A 303 -1.69 10.18 -3.04
C GLU A 303 -0.50 9.37 -3.55
N ARG A 304 0.74 9.83 -3.32
CA ARG A 304 1.95 9.05 -3.67
C ARG A 304 2.03 7.73 -2.90
N SER A 305 1.74 7.75 -1.60
CA SER A 305 1.74 6.52 -0.78
C SER A 305 0.63 5.57 -1.22
N PHE A 306 -0.55 6.09 -1.52
CA PHE A 306 -1.68 5.31 -2.01
C PHE A 306 -1.42 4.73 -3.41
N ALA A 307 -0.88 5.52 -4.33
CA ALA A 307 -0.51 5.05 -5.66
C ALA A 307 0.53 3.92 -5.60
N HIS A 308 1.53 4.04 -4.71
CA HIS A 308 2.51 2.98 -4.53
C HIS A 308 1.88 1.70 -3.99
N CYS A 309 1.10 1.78 -2.92
CA CYS A 309 0.52 0.60 -2.26
C CYS A 309 -0.61 -0.02 -3.08
N TYR A 310 -1.53 0.80 -3.60
CA TYR A 310 -2.79 0.30 -4.15
C TYR A 310 -2.78 0.16 -5.67
N ASP A 311 -2.06 1.00 -6.40
CA ASP A 311 -1.96 0.88 -7.85
C ASP A 311 -0.76 -0.01 -8.24
N THR A 312 0.44 0.36 -7.82
CA THR A 312 1.65 -0.42 -8.12
C THR A 312 1.68 -1.73 -7.33
N GLY A 313 1.31 -1.72 -6.06
CA GLY A 313 1.26 -2.88 -5.17
C GLY A 313 0.05 -3.79 -5.36
N GLY A 314 -0.92 -3.39 -6.19
CA GLY A 314 -2.10 -4.19 -6.51
C GLY A 314 -2.99 -4.47 -5.30
N MET A 315 -3.10 -3.51 -4.37
CA MET A 315 -3.85 -3.69 -3.12
C MET A 315 -5.25 -3.06 -3.13
N ARG A 316 -5.71 -2.47 -4.26
CA ARG A 316 -7.07 -1.92 -4.33
C ARG A 316 -8.15 -2.97 -4.08
N ARG A 317 -7.90 -4.20 -4.49
CA ARG A 317 -8.65 -5.38 -4.10
C ARG A 317 -7.76 -6.29 -3.25
N THR A 318 -8.22 -6.62 -2.04
CA THR A 318 -7.47 -7.51 -1.16
C THR A 318 -7.64 -8.97 -1.62
N HIS A 319 -6.56 -9.75 -1.58
CA HIS A 319 -6.62 -11.20 -1.75
C HIS A 319 -6.60 -11.93 -0.40
N LEU A 320 -6.35 -11.18 0.67
CA LEU A 320 -6.32 -11.67 2.05
C LEU A 320 -7.65 -11.34 2.73
N ARG A 321 -7.96 -12.11 3.75
CA ARG A 321 -9.11 -11.93 4.64
C ARG A 321 -8.62 -11.65 6.05
N LYS A 322 -9.45 -11.02 6.87
CA LYS A 322 -9.17 -10.52 8.22
C LYS A 322 -8.22 -9.32 8.24
N HIS A 323 -8.54 -8.34 9.07
CA HIS A 323 -7.77 -7.11 9.23
C HIS A 323 -6.28 -7.38 9.50
N SER A 324 -5.98 -8.34 10.40
CA SER A 324 -4.59 -8.68 10.73
C SER A 324 -3.75 -9.11 9.53
N ASN A 325 -4.30 -9.92 8.62
CA ASN A 325 -3.56 -10.38 7.45
C ASN A 325 -3.40 -9.29 6.38
N ILE A 326 -4.43 -8.44 6.25
CA ILE A 326 -4.38 -7.31 5.32
C ILE A 326 -3.36 -6.27 5.83
N LEU A 327 -3.37 -5.98 7.15
CA LEU A 327 -2.41 -5.07 7.78
C LEU A 327 -0.98 -5.57 7.64
N LYS A 328 -0.74 -6.88 7.83
CA LYS A 328 0.58 -7.49 7.56
C LYS A 328 1.11 -7.16 6.16
N ARG A 329 0.25 -7.22 5.16
CA ARG A 329 0.63 -6.89 3.78
C ARG A 329 0.85 -5.39 3.60
N GLN A 330 0.01 -4.56 4.21
CA GLN A 330 0.16 -3.10 4.12
C GLN A 330 1.46 -2.62 4.73
N LEU A 331 1.83 -3.09 5.92
CA LEU A 331 3.09 -2.72 6.58
C LEU A 331 4.31 -3.01 5.69
N ILE A 332 4.31 -4.12 4.94
CA ILE A 332 5.39 -4.43 4.00
C ILE A 332 5.43 -3.43 2.84
N HIS A 333 4.27 -3.15 2.23
CA HIS A 333 4.21 -2.21 1.10
C HIS A 333 4.58 -0.79 1.50
N VAL A 334 4.11 -0.35 2.66
CA VAL A 334 4.43 0.97 3.20
C VAL A 334 5.90 1.04 3.64
N GLY A 335 6.43 -0.02 4.26
CA GLY A 335 7.85 -0.13 4.55
C GLY A 335 8.73 -0.03 3.30
N ALA A 336 8.33 -0.72 2.22
CA ALA A 336 9.01 -0.62 0.93
C ALA A 336 8.91 0.79 0.32
N PHE A 337 7.77 1.46 0.44
CA PHE A 337 7.61 2.85 0.05
C PHE A 337 8.57 3.76 0.82
N ASN A 338 8.62 3.62 2.13
CA ASN A 338 9.52 4.38 3.01
C ASN A 338 11.00 4.15 2.64
N LEU A 339 11.42 2.90 2.42
CA LEU A 339 12.76 2.60 1.92
C LEU A 339 13.06 3.25 0.57
N SER A 340 12.06 3.42 -0.31
CA SER A 340 12.25 4.12 -1.58
C SER A 340 12.62 5.59 -1.41
N LEU A 341 12.22 6.23 -0.30
CA LEU A 341 12.63 7.60 0.02
C LEU A 341 14.13 7.68 0.33
N ILE A 342 14.65 6.69 1.07
CA ILE A 342 16.10 6.57 1.33
C ILE A 342 16.86 6.42 0.02
N LEU A 343 16.40 5.52 -0.84
CA LEU A 343 17.03 5.27 -2.13
C LEU A 343 17.02 6.50 -3.03
N ARG A 344 15.91 7.23 -3.05
CA ARG A 344 15.82 8.49 -3.79
C ARG A 344 16.87 9.51 -3.32
N LYS A 345 17.09 9.59 -2.00
CA LYS A 345 18.13 10.46 -1.43
C LYS A 345 19.54 9.99 -1.78
N LEU A 346 19.79 8.69 -1.78
CA LEU A 346 21.13 8.11 -2.00
C LEU A 346 21.53 8.03 -3.48
N VAL A 347 20.60 7.74 -4.36
CA VAL A 347 20.87 7.35 -5.75
C VAL A 347 20.19 8.29 -6.77
N GLY A 348 19.33 9.21 -6.33
CA GLY A 348 18.56 10.09 -7.20
C GLY A 348 17.42 9.38 -7.95
N ALA A 349 17.27 8.06 -7.78
CA ALA A 349 16.20 7.27 -8.39
C ALA A 349 15.23 6.78 -7.31
N GLY A 350 13.94 7.03 -7.47
CA GLY A 350 12.96 6.77 -6.42
C GLY A 350 11.78 5.92 -6.81
N THR A 351 11.63 5.58 -8.09
CA THR A 351 10.54 4.71 -8.53
C THR A 351 11.07 3.38 -9.07
N PRO A 352 10.32 2.27 -8.88
CA PRO A 352 10.70 0.98 -9.47
C PRO A 352 10.83 1.03 -11.01
N ARG A 353 10.12 1.96 -11.67
CA ARG A 353 10.21 2.16 -13.13
C ARG A 353 11.52 2.84 -13.52
N GLU A 354 11.93 3.89 -12.79
CA GLU A 354 13.22 4.56 -13.00
C GLU A 354 14.38 3.60 -12.78
N TRP A 355 14.27 2.71 -11.77
CA TRP A 355 15.27 1.67 -11.52
C TRP A 355 15.43 0.72 -12.70
N LYS A 356 14.34 0.28 -13.33
CA LYS A 356 14.42 -0.59 -14.52
C LYS A 356 15.19 0.06 -15.66
N THR A 357 15.07 1.37 -15.83
CA THR A 357 15.80 2.10 -16.88
C THR A 357 17.25 2.38 -16.52
N GLN A 358 17.58 2.45 -15.23
CA GLN A 358 18.94 2.72 -14.74
C GLN A 358 19.74 1.45 -14.41
N THR A 359 19.08 0.30 -14.21
CA THR A 359 19.75 -0.97 -13.88
C THR A 359 20.90 -1.31 -14.87
N PRO A 360 20.76 -1.15 -16.20
CA PRO A 360 21.85 -1.40 -17.12
C PRO A 360 23.04 -0.47 -16.87
N ARG A 361 22.78 0.82 -16.55
CA ARG A 361 23.84 1.80 -16.27
C ARG A 361 24.56 1.50 -14.98
N LEU A 362 23.84 1.10 -13.93
CA LEU A 362 24.40 0.71 -12.63
C LEU A 362 25.21 -0.58 -12.72
N VAL A 363 24.74 -1.56 -13.50
CA VAL A 363 25.48 -2.80 -13.75
C VAL A 363 26.75 -2.50 -14.54
N LEU A 364 26.69 -1.66 -15.56
CA LEU A 364 27.88 -1.23 -16.32
C LEU A 364 28.87 -0.44 -15.44
N LEU A 365 28.38 0.43 -14.57
CA LEU A 365 29.21 1.16 -13.62
C LEU A 365 29.88 0.22 -12.60
N LEU A 366 29.14 -0.76 -12.07
CA LEU A 366 29.67 -1.80 -11.17
C LEU A 366 30.69 -2.68 -11.88
N LEU A 367 30.44 -3.09 -13.12
CA LEU A 367 31.40 -3.85 -13.93
C LEU A 367 32.63 -3.03 -14.24
N TRP A 368 32.47 -1.75 -14.55
CA TRP A 368 33.60 -0.82 -14.75
C TRP A 368 34.42 -0.62 -13.48
N LEU A 369 33.78 -0.44 -12.32
CA LEU A 369 34.45 -0.34 -11.03
C LEU A 369 35.18 -1.64 -10.66
N LEU A 370 34.58 -2.80 -10.91
CA LEU A 370 35.23 -4.10 -10.68
C LEU A 370 36.43 -4.30 -11.61
N GLN A 371 36.39 -3.81 -12.86
CA GLN A 371 37.52 -3.82 -13.77
C GLN A 371 38.61 -2.81 -13.35
N ALA A 372 38.21 -1.63 -12.87
CA ALA A 372 39.14 -0.61 -12.39
C ALA A 372 39.83 -1.00 -11.08
N CYS A 373 39.12 -1.71 -10.18
CA CYS A 373 39.71 -2.23 -8.93
C CYS A 373 40.47 -3.55 -9.09
N GLY A 374 40.28 -4.25 -10.24
CA GLY A 374 40.89 -5.53 -10.58
C GLY A 374 42.22 -5.41 -11.36
N GLY A 375 42.89 -4.27 -11.28
CA GLY A 375 44.18 -4.02 -11.98
C GLY A 375 45.33 -4.90 -11.49
N THR A 376 45.29 -6.18 -11.79
CA THR A 376 46.43 -7.07 -11.87
C THR A 376 46.45 -7.68 -13.26
N GLN A 377 47.47 -7.32 -14.00
CA GLN A 377 47.88 -7.82 -15.30
C GLN A 377 47.30 -9.18 -15.69
N ARG A 378 46.39 -9.17 -16.69
CA ARG A 378 46.26 -10.32 -17.59
C ARG A 378 46.61 -9.85 -19.00
N ARG A 379 47.70 -10.43 -19.51
CA ARG A 379 48.20 -10.29 -20.89
C ARG A 379 47.09 -10.54 -21.89
N PRO A 380 47.08 -9.83 -23.05
CA PRO A 380 46.10 -10.09 -24.08
C PRO A 380 46.38 -11.50 -24.67
N PHE A 381 45.38 -12.31 -24.66
CA PHE A 381 45.39 -13.60 -25.35
C PHE A 381 45.21 -13.31 -26.85
N SER A 382 46.37 -13.09 -27.51
CA SER A 382 46.47 -13.07 -28.95
C SER A 382 46.69 -14.50 -29.42
N GLY A 383 45.69 -15.05 -30.05
CA GLY A 383 45.85 -16.37 -30.69
C GLY A 383 44.56 -16.93 -31.22
N LEU A 384 44.56 -17.05 -32.55
CA LEU A 384 43.75 -17.95 -33.36
C LEU A 384 42.30 -17.56 -33.66
N TRP A 385 42.17 -16.75 -34.70
CA TRP A 385 41.15 -16.98 -35.72
C TRP A 385 41.84 -16.96 -37.09
N HIS A 386 42.22 -18.13 -37.57
CA HIS A 386 42.55 -18.32 -38.98
C HIS A 386 41.25 -18.42 -39.78
N SER A 387 41.14 -17.48 -40.67
CA SER A 387 40.15 -17.38 -41.74
C SER A 387 40.54 -18.38 -42.83
N ASP A 388 39.75 -19.41 -43.04
CA ASP A 388 39.75 -20.12 -44.32
C ASP A 388 38.55 -19.64 -45.16
N ARG A 389 38.91 -18.79 -46.13
CA ARG A 389 38.07 -18.49 -47.29
C ARG A 389 38.28 -19.59 -48.31
N ASN A 390 37.23 -20.19 -48.76
CA ASN A 390 37.23 -20.84 -50.07
C ASN A 390 35.95 -20.50 -50.85
N PRO A 391 36.06 -19.99 -52.06
CA PRO A 391 34.94 -19.57 -52.89
C PRO A 391 34.65 -20.61 -53.98
N ARG A 392 33.39 -20.88 -54.28
CA ARG A 392 32.77 -21.43 -55.51
C ARG A 392 31.35 -21.88 -55.16
N SER A 393 30.32 -21.66 -55.96
CA SER A 393 30.17 -21.40 -57.42
C SER A 393 28.73 -20.90 -57.68
N LYS A 394 28.60 -20.22 -58.75
CA LYS A 394 27.43 -19.77 -59.51
C LYS A 394 26.31 -20.82 -59.64
N GLY A 395 25.06 -20.32 -59.67
CA GLY A 395 23.92 -21.06 -60.17
C GLY A 395 22.65 -20.21 -60.09
N ASP A 396 22.37 -19.60 -61.14
CA ASP A 396 21.27 -19.01 -61.86
C ASP A 396 19.85 -19.50 -61.49
N SER A 397 18.98 -18.54 -61.69
CA SER A 397 17.69 -18.56 -62.36
C SER A 397 16.43 -18.53 -61.54
N GLN A 398 15.73 -17.48 -61.79
CA GLN A 398 14.39 -17.27 -62.33
C GLN A 398 13.28 -16.94 -61.33
N THR A 399 12.95 -15.69 -61.37
CA THR A 399 11.64 -15.06 -61.63
C THR A 399 10.40 -15.91 -61.40
N ARG A 400 9.53 -15.38 -60.54
CA ARG A 400 8.12 -15.23 -60.90
C ARG A 400 7.45 -14.09 -60.11
N LYS A 401 6.99 -13.11 -60.89
CA LYS A 401 5.99 -12.11 -60.57
C LYS A 401 4.62 -12.76 -60.42
N CYS A 402 3.79 -12.24 -59.54
CA CYS A 402 2.34 -12.00 -59.71
C CYS A 402 1.89 -11.21 -58.48
N ARG A 403 1.62 -9.91 -58.59
CA ARG A 403 0.43 -9.18 -59.10
C ARG A 403 -0.76 -9.23 -58.16
N SER A 404 -0.88 -8.15 -57.41
CA SER A 404 -2.00 -7.28 -57.12
C SER A 404 -3.46 -7.77 -57.32
N ARG A 405 -4.31 -7.38 -56.36
CA ARG A 405 -5.62 -6.70 -56.48
C ARG A 405 -6.22 -6.62 -55.06
N ASN A 406 -6.33 -5.45 -54.56
CA ASN A 406 -7.41 -4.49 -54.52
C ASN A 406 -8.84 -5.04 -54.37
N SER A 407 -9.48 -4.65 -53.30
CA SER A 407 -10.80 -4.05 -53.12
C SER A 407 -11.20 -4.33 -51.66
N GLY A 408 -11.58 -3.38 -50.79
CA GLY A 408 -12.47 -2.26 -50.98
C GLY A 408 -13.74 -2.50 -50.17
N GLY A 409 -14.14 -1.60 -49.29
CA GLY A 409 -15.46 -1.57 -48.64
C GLY A 409 -15.37 -1.70 -47.11
N SER A 410 -15.34 -0.65 -46.29
CA SER A 410 -16.44 0.28 -45.99
C SER A 410 -17.49 -0.30 -45.06
N ALA A 411 -17.48 0.28 -43.87
CA ALA A 411 -18.59 0.95 -43.18
C ALA A 411 -19.37 0.21 -42.07
N THR A 412 -19.38 0.87 -40.94
CA THR A 412 -20.49 1.15 -39.99
C THR A 412 -21.02 -0.03 -39.17
N GLY A 413 -20.95 0.09 -37.86
CA GLY A 413 -21.85 0.78 -36.97
C GLY A 413 -22.53 -0.19 -36.01
N CYS A 414 -22.39 0.02 -34.83
CA CYS A 414 -23.20 0.06 -33.62
C CYS A 414 -22.35 -0.22 -32.38
#